data_ac5ccff108e4576e279cf2ecc2de437b
#
_entry.id   ac5ccff108e4576e279cf2ecc2de437b
#
_cell.length_a   1.000
_cell.length_b   1.000
_cell.length_c   1.000
_cell.angle_alpha   90.00
_cell.angle_beta   90.00
_cell.angle_gamma   90.00
#
_symmetry.space_group_name_H-M   'P 1'
#
loop_
_entity.id
_entity.type
_entity.pdbx_description
1 polymer ?
#
loop_
_entity_poly.entity_id
_entity_poly.type
_entity_poly.pdbx_seq_one_letter_code
_entity_poly.pdbx_strand_id
1 'polypeptide(L)'
;GGGLCELGFFINGGDATINPHFDLCSKEINLVGSWVYNLRDYATTFDFLKRAKAIGLPMSELITHKFPLEEINEALETNLAMTGLKIAIVNK
;
A
#
# COMPACT_ATOMS: atom_id res chain seq x y z
N GLY A 1 -1.91 -18.68 17.45
CA GLY A 1 -1.01 -18.52 16.30
C GLY A 1 -1.51 -17.55 15.28
N GLY A 2 -0.61 -16.99 14.50
CA GLY A 2 -0.96 -16.06 13.43
C GLY A 2 0.24 -15.24 12.98
N GLY A 3 0.06 -14.41 11.97
CA GLY A 3 1.08 -13.49 11.47
C GLY A 3 0.60 -12.05 11.50
N LEU A 4 1.47 -11.15 11.91
CA LEU A 4 1.31 -9.71 11.78
C LEU A 4 2.42 -9.21 10.86
N CYS A 5 2.04 -8.58 9.76
CA CYS A 5 2.98 -7.92 8.87
C CYS A 5 2.83 -6.40 9.02
N GLU A 6 3.89 -5.73 9.43
CA GLU A 6 3.92 -4.27 9.56
C GLU A 6 4.50 -3.66 8.29
N LEU A 7 3.70 -2.81 7.64
CA LEU A 7 4.00 -2.16 6.37
C LEU A 7 4.02 -0.62 6.49
N GLY A 8 3.49 -0.07 7.59
CA GLY A 8 3.10 1.34 7.67
C GLY A 8 4.15 2.30 8.19
N PHE A 9 5.15 1.83 8.92
CA PHE A 9 6.14 2.69 9.58
C PHE A 9 7.30 3.05 8.66
N PHE A 10 7.04 3.90 7.69
CA PHE A 10 8.05 4.41 6.75
C PHE A 10 8.81 5.64 7.27
N ILE A 11 8.42 6.20 8.41
CA ILE A 11 9.14 7.25 9.15
C ILE A 11 9.38 6.79 10.58
N ASN A 12 10.51 7.23 11.18
CA ASN A 12 10.76 6.97 12.58
C ASN A 12 9.85 7.86 13.45
N GLY A 13 8.75 7.29 13.93
CA GLY A 13 7.79 7.93 14.85
C GLY A 13 8.12 7.75 16.32
N GLY A 14 9.28 7.18 16.66
CA GLY A 14 9.68 6.85 18.01
C GLY A 14 9.58 5.36 18.36
N ASP A 15 9.83 5.01 19.61
CA ASP A 15 9.84 3.64 20.09
C ASP A 15 8.44 3.15 20.46
N ALA A 16 8.21 1.86 20.30
CA ALA A 16 7.02 1.18 20.80
C ALA A 16 7.42 0.14 21.86
N THR A 17 6.66 0.08 22.95
CA THR A 17 6.87 -0.92 23.99
C THR A 17 5.97 -2.11 23.75
N ILE A 18 6.55 -3.31 23.72
CA ILE A 18 5.82 -4.57 23.66
C ILE A 18 6.20 -5.43 24.86
N ASN A 19 5.28 -6.28 25.32
CA ASN A 19 5.58 -7.34 26.28
C ASN A 19 5.73 -8.66 25.51
N PRO A 20 6.97 -9.17 25.30
CA PRO A 20 7.17 -10.35 24.46
C PRO A 20 6.39 -11.57 24.94
N HIS A 21 6.22 -11.74 26.26
CA HIS A 21 5.47 -12.86 26.81
C HIS A 21 3.99 -12.81 26.40
N PHE A 22 3.31 -11.69 26.67
CA PHE A 22 1.87 -11.57 26.42
C PHE A 22 1.54 -11.22 24.97
N ASP A 23 2.40 -10.47 24.29
CA ASP A 23 2.06 -9.94 22.96
C ASP A 23 2.49 -10.88 21.84
N LEU A 24 3.54 -11.66 22.05
CA LEU A 24 4.08 -12.56 21.01
C LEU A 24 4.02 -14.04 21.42
N CYS A 25 4.73 -14.42 22.52
CA CYS A 25 4.96 -15.83 22.82
C CYS A 25 3.69 -16.57 23.23
N SER A 26 2.87 -16.01 24.14
CA SER A 26 1.63 -16.65 24.60
C SER A 26 0.56 -16.78 23.51
N LYS A 27 0.67 -15.97 22.45
CA LYS A 27 -0.23 -15.97 21.30
C LYS A 27 0.38 -16.69 20.08
N GLU A 28 1.64 -17.12 20.15
CA GLU A 28 2.39 -17.75 19.04
C GLU A 28 2.35 -16.90 17.75
N ILE A 29 2.64 -15.59 17.89
CA ILE A 29 2.57 -14.64 16.77
C ILE A 29 3.90 -14.56 16.04
N ASN A 30 3.85 -14.64 14.72
CA ASN A 30 4.96 -14.26 13.84
C ASN A 30 4.83 -12.75 13.50
N LEU A 31 5.82 -11.97 13.91
CA LEU A 31 5.90 -10.55 13.57
C LEU A 31 6.91 -10.35 12.45
N VAL A 32 6.47 -9.78 11.36
CA VAL A 32 7.29 -9.53 10.15
C VAL A 32 7.21 -8.06 9.78
N GLY A 33 8.35 -7.41 9.64
CA GLY A 33 8.44 -6.08 9.04
C GLY A 33 8.66 -6.18 7.54
N SER A 34 8.02 -5.29 6.78
CA SER A 34 8.26 -5.14 5.36
C SER A 34 8.60 -3.69 5.04
N TRP A 35 9.63 -3.48 4.24
CA TRP A 35 10.08 -2.15 3.86
C TRP A 35 9.91 -1.95 2.37
N VAL A 36 8.95 -1.09 2.01
CA VAL A 36 8.65 -0.72 0.61
C VAL A 36 8.47 -1.96 -0.28
N TYR A 37 9.19 -2.04 -1.38
CA TYR A 37 9.22 -3.15 -2.34
C TYR A 37 10.59 -3.20 -3.03
N ASN A 38 10.95 -4.34 -3.56
CA ASN A 38 12.19 -4.56 -4.29
C ASN A 38 11.92 -5.01 -5.75
N LEU A 39 12.96 -5.16 -6.54
CA LEU A 39 12.81 -5.53 -7.95
C LEU A 39 12.11 -6.88 -8.17
N ARG A 40 12.19 -7.80 -7.23
CA ARG A 40 11.52 -9.12 -7.33
C ARG A 40 10.01 -9.00 -7.21
N ASP A 41 9.52 -7.99 -6.48
CA ASP A 41 8.10 -7.79 -6.22
C ASP A 41 7.35 -7.35 -7.48
N TYR A 42 8.05 -6.72 -8.44
CA TYR A 42 7.42 -6.31 -9.71
C TYR A 42 6.87 -7.48 -10.51
N ALA A 43 7.62 -8.57 -10.67
CA ALA A 43 7.15 -9.74 -11.40
C ALA A 43 5.90 -10.33 -10.75
N THR A 44 5.93 -10.49 -9.42
CA THR A 44 4.79 -11.00 -8.64
C THR A 44 3.58 -10.08 -8.75
N THR A 45 3.80 -8.75 -8.70
CA THR A 45 2.73 -7.76 -8.84
C THR A 45 2.08 -7.82 -10.21
N PHE A 46 2.87 -7.89 -11.29
CA PHE A 46 2.31 -8.01 -12.64
C PHE A 46 1.53 -9.30 -12.85
N ASP A 47 2.00 -10.42 -12.32
CA ASP A 47 1.28 -11.69 -12.37
C ASP A 47 -0.01 -11.64 -11.56
N PHE A 48 -0.01 -10.98 -10.41
CA PHE A 48 -1.21 -10.72 -9.64
C PHE A 48 -2.22 -9.88 -10.45
N LEU A 49 -1.78 -8.77 -11.05
CA LEU A 49 -2.66 -7.90 -11.84
C LEU A 49 -3.25 -8.61 -13.06
N LYS A 50 -2.48 -9.47 -13.75
CA LYS A 50 -3.00 -10.31 -14.84
C LYS A 50 -4.10 -11.25 -14.36
N ARG A 51 -3.88 -11.93 -13.24
CA ARG A 51 -4.87 -12.84 -12.66
C ARG A 51 -6.11 -12.09 -12.16
N ALA A 52 -5.92 -10.95 -11.50
CA ALA A 52 -7.00 -10.10 -11.04
C ALA A 52 -7.91 -9.67 -12.20
N LYS A 53 -7.30 -9.24 -13.33
CA LYS A 53 -8.02 -8.91 -14.55
C LYS A 53 -8.77 -10.12 -15.13
N ALA A 54 -8.15 -11.30 -15.15
CA ALA A 54 -8.76 -12.50 -15.70
C ALA A 54 -10.01 -12.96 -14.93
N ILE A 55 -10.07 -12.71 -13.63
CA ILE A 55 -11.24 -13.04 -12.77
C ILE A 55 -12.19 -11.85 -12.57
N GLY A 56 -11.97 -10.75 -13.30
CA GLY A 56 -12.88 -9.60 -13.29
C GLY A 56 -12.78 -8.69 -12.06
N LEU A 57 -11.67 -8.71 -11.32
CA LEU A 57 -11.46 -7.76 -10.21
C LEU A 57 -11.28 -6.34 -10.78
N PRO A 58 -12.00 -5.34 -10.26
CA PRO A 58 -12.03 -3.98 -10.80
C PRO A 58 -10.81 -3.15 -10.38
N MET A 59 -9.59 -3.64 -10.64
CA MET A 59 -8.34 -3.00 -10.21
C MET A 59 -8.16 -1.58 -10.77
N SER A 60 -8.75 -1.31 -11.95
CA SER A 60 -8.70 0.01 -12.57
C SER A 60 -9.53 1.07 -11.82
N GLU A 61 -10.53 0.65 -11.06
CA GLU A 61 -11.37 1.56 -10.26
C GLU A 61 -10.62 2.16 -9.06
N LEU A 62 -9.46 1.59 -8.71
CA LEU A 62 -8.58 2.20 -7.71
C LEU A 62 -8.06 3.57 -8.17
N ILE A 63 -7.92 3.80 -9.48
CA ILE A 63 -7.58 5.10 -10.04
C ILE A 63 -8.86 5.92 -10.16
N THR A 64 -9.15 6.70 -9.14
CA THR A 64 -10.38 7.47 -9.03
C THR A 64 -10.35 8.80 -9.79
N HIS A 65 -9.16 9.38 -9.96
CA HIS A 65 -8.98 10.66 -10.62
C HIS A 65 -7.78 10.59 -11.58
N LYS A 66 -7.91 11.30 -12.70
CA LYS A 66 -6.83 11.44 -13.69
C LYS A 66 -6.71 12.90 -14.09
N PHE A 67 -5.52 13.44 -13.99
CA PHE A 67 -5.20 14.80 -14.35
C PHE A 67 -4.06 14.83 -15.39
N PRO A 68 -4.07 15.73 -16.34
CA PRO A 68 -2.88 16.02 -17.14
C PRO A 68 -1.83 16.72 -16.27
N LEU A 69 -0.58 16.74 -16.73
CA LEU A 69 0.52 17.36 -15.96
C LEU A 69 0.29 18.85 -15.70
N GLU A 70 -0.38 19.55 -16.60
CA GLU A 70 -0.71 20.98 -16.49
C GLU A 70 -1.61 21.28 -15.28
N GLU A 71 -2.38 20.29 -14.83
CA GLU A 71 -3.32 20.38 -13.70
C GLU A 71 -2.74 19.77 -12.41
N ILE A 72 -1.41 19.70 -12.27
CA ILE A 72 -0.75 19.07 -11.14
C ILE A 72 -1.17 19.66 -9.79
N ASN A 73 -1.43 20.96 -9.71
CA ASN A 73 -1.84 21.61 -8.47
C ASN A 73 -3.24 21.13 -8.03
N GLU A 74 -4.17 21.00 -8.97
CA GLU A 74 -5.52 20.47 -8.70
C GLU A 74 -5.46 18.99 -8.26
N ALA A 75 -4.59 18.20 -8.89
CA ALA A 75 -4.33 16.83 -8.47
C ALA A 75 -3.81 16.76 -7.03
N LEU A 76 -2.89 17.64 -6.65
CA LEU A 76 -2.36 17.72 -5.28
C LEU A 76 -3.44 18.15 -4.28
N GLU A 77 -4.26 19.14 -4.62
CA GLU A 77 -5.38 19.58 -3.78
C GLU A 77 -6.39 18.44 -3.56
N THR A 78 -6.73 17.71 -4.62
CA THR A 78 -7.61 16.53 -4.56
C THR A 78 -7.04 15.45 -3.62
N ASN A 79 -5.72 15.24 -3.69
CA ASN A 79 -5.04 14.28 -2.82
C ASN A 79 -5.04 14.73 -1.35
N LEU A 80 -4.76 16.00 -1.09
CA LEU A 80 -4.77 16.59 0.26
C LEU A 80 -6.17 16.58 0.87
N ALA A 81 -7.19 16.79 0.06
CA ALA A 81 -8.60 16.71 0.48
C ALA A 81 -9.06 15.27 0.77
N MET A 82 -8.23 14.26 0.48
CA MET A 82 -8.55 12.83 0.65
C MET A 82 -9.86 12.39 -0.04
N THR A 83 -10.19 13.01 -1.17
CA THR A 83 -11.40 12.70 -1.94
C THR A 83 -11.19 11.58 -2.98
N GLY A 84 -9.94 11.18 -3.20
CA GLY A 84 -9.58 10.11 -4.14
C GLY A 84 -8.81 8.97 -3.47
N LEU A 85 -8.93 7.75 -4.02
CA LEU A 85 -8.12 6.60 -3.61
C LEU A 85 -6.73 6.66 -4.23
N LYS A 86 -6.67 6.73 -5.56
CA LYS A 86 -5.43 6.90 -6.33
C LYS A 86 -5.66 7.97 -7.39
N ILE A 87 -4.75 8.92 -7.42
CA ILE A 87 -4.74 10.01 -8.38
C ILE A 87 -3.60 9.76 -9.35
N ALA A 88 -3.91 9.71 -10.64
CA ALA A 88 -2.93 9.48 -11.68
C ALA A 88 -2.69 10.76 -12.47
N ILE A 89 -1.43 11.08 -12.71
CA ILE A 89 -1.03 12.07 -13.71
C ILE A 89 -0.82 11.32 -15.02
N VAL A 90 -1.51 11.76 -16.05
CA VAL A 90 -1.49 11.11 -17.37
C VAL A 90 -0.91 12.07 -18.41
N ASN A 91 -0.04 11.56 -19.25
CA ASN A 91 0.40 12.28 -20.44
C ASN A 91 -0.64 12.10 -21.56
N LYS A 92 -0.83 13.17 -22.34
CA LYS A 92 -1.65 13.11 -23.55
C LYS A 92 -0.93 12.35 -24.65
#